data_2ad5dec38b084c9b2ea7c754c6d2f38f
#
_entry.id   2ad5dec38b084c9b2ea7c754c6d2f38f
#
_cell.length_a   1.000
_cell.length_b   1.000
_cell.length_c   1.000
_cell.angle_alpha   90.00
_cell.angle_beta   90.00
_cell.angle_gamma   90.00
#
_symmetry.space_group_name_H-M   'P 1'
#
loop_
_entity.id
_entity.type
_entity.pdbx_description
1 polymer ?
#
loop_
_entity_poly.entity_id
_entity_poly.type
_entity_poly.pdbx_seq_one_letter_code
_entity_poly.pdbx_strand_id
1 'polypeptide(L)'
;MATQTNLMKDILVLNLEKQLEEVAGEMFGKSVKELTDQETYYAVLVLTKRLMAVSDANQGEKKIYYISAEFLIGKLLSNNLINLGIYDQLEEVLKKKGKELSRIEEIEPEPSLGNGGLGRLAACFLDSIATLGLPGEGIGLNYHFGLFKQVFKDRLQTAEKNDWIEENSWLTKTDVSFDVYFGKKKVVSRLYDIDVAGYDSGVNKLRLFDIESVDESLVKKGIDFDKEAIEKNLTLFLYPDDSDEAGNLLRIYQQYFMVSNAAQLILREMKEKKYDLRKMYEHA
;
A
#
# COMPACT_ATOMS: atom_id res chain seq x y z
N MET A 1 19.58 -1.10 35.43
CA MET A 1 19.26 -1.19 34.00
C MET A 1 18.10 -2.13 33.70
N ALA A 2 18.12 -3.43 34.04
CA ALA A 2 17.01 -4.37 33.73
C ALA A 2 15.62 -3.94 34.27
N THR A 3 15.53 -3.35 35.45
CA THR A 3 14.26 -2.90 36.06
C THR A 3 13.65 -1.70 35.32
N GLN A 4 14.47 -0.81 34.78
CA GLN A 4 14.04 0.39 34.05
C GLN A 4 13.56 0.03 32.65
N THR A 5 14.20 -0.93 31.98
CA THR A 5 13.82 -1.48 30.67
C THR A 5 12.48 -2.22 30.78
N ASN A 6 12.24 -3.00 31.83
CA ASN A 6 10.95 -3.66 32.04
C ASN A 6 9.82 -2.67 32.29
N LEU A 7 10.05 -1.60 33.08
CA LEU A 7 9.04 -0.58 33.33
C LEU A 7 8.65 0.17 32.04
N MET A 8 9.60 0.49 31.18
CA MET A 8 9.31 1.12 29.87
C MET A 8 8.50 0.19 28.94
N LYS A 9 8.82 -1.10 28.93
CA LYS A 9 8.06 -2.10 28.17
C LYS A 9 6.62 -2.20 28.67
N ASP A 10 6.41 -2.26 29.99
CA ASP A 10 5.07 -2.35 30.57
C ASP A 10 4.22 -1.10 30.26
N ILE A 11 4.82 0.09 30.29
CA ILE A 11 4.15 1.34 29.92
C ILE A 11 3.75 1.31 28.43
N LEU A 12 4.60 0.83 27.55
CA LEU A 12 4.30 0.72 26.12
C LEU A 12 3.15 -0.25 25.87
N VAL A 13 3.17 -1.43 26.51
CA VAL A 13 2.10 -2.43 26.43
C VAL A 13 0.76 -1.84 26.89
N LEU A 14 0.73 -1.14 28.03
CA LEU A 14 -0.48 -0.50 28.55
C LEU A 14 -1.01 0.60 27.62
N ASN A 15 -0.12 1.37 27.00
CA ASN A 15 -0.50 2.40 26.06
C ASN A 15 -1.08 1.80 24.77
N LEU A 16 -0.46 0.74 24.22
CA LEU A 16 -0.96 0.02 23.06
C LEU A 16 -2.33 -0.63 23.32
N GLU A 17 -2.50 -1.24 24.52
CA GLU A 17 -3.79 -1.82 24.93
C GLU A 17 -4.89 -0.76 24.93
N LYS A 18 -4.63 0.40 25.54
CA LYS A 18 -5.59 1.50 25.59
C LYS A 18 -5.95 2.02 24.20
N GLN A 19 -4.95 2.25 23.33
CA GLN A 19 -5.17 2.73 21.97
C GLN A 19 -5.94 1.70 21.12
N LEU A 20 -5.67 0.41 21.29
CA LEU A 20 -6.40 -0.64 20.58
C LEU A 20 -7.85 -0.73 21.04
N GLU A 21 -8.13 -0.60 22.34
CA GLU A 21 -9.50 -0.53 22.87
C GLU A 21 -10.26 0.71 22.37
N GLU A 22 -9.58 1.86 22.24
CA GLU A 22 -10.15 3.08 21.67
C GLU A 22 -10.55 2.86 20.21
N VAL A 23 -9.65 2.28 19.38
CA VAL A 23 -9.94 1.96 17.98
C VAL A 23 -11.09 0.96 17.86
N ALA A 24 -11.11 -0.10 18.68
CA ALA A 24 -12.19 -1.10 18.70
C ALA A 24 -13.55 -0.46 19.05
N GLY A 25 -13.53 0.43 20.03
CA GLY A 25 -14.73 1.19 20.42
C GLY A 25 -15.23 2.12 19.32
N GLU A 26 -14.32 2.86 18.66
CA GLU A 26 -14.67 3.78 17.57
C GLU A 26 -15.21 3.06 16.32
N MET A 27 -14.59 1.95 15.93
CA MET A 27 -14.95 1.23 14.70
C MET A 27 -16.17 0.32 14.87
N PHE A 28 -16.28 -0.37 16.00
CA PHE A 28 -17.22 -1.47 16.17
C PHE A 28 -18.16 -1.31 17.39
N GLY A 29 -17.92 -0.34 18.26
CA GLY A 29 -18.66 -0.18 19.50
C GLY A 29 -18.47 -1.35 20.49
N LYS A 30 -17.35 -2.06 20.41
CA LYS A 30 -17.02 -3.28 21.18
C LYS A 30 -15.66 -3.15 21.87
N SER A 31 -15.44 -3.94 22.92
CA SER A 31 -14.08 -4.16 23.43
C SER A 31 -13.27 -5.11 22.54
N VAL A 32 -11.95 -5.04 22.58
CA VAL A 32 -11.06 -5.92 21.78
C VAL A 32 -11.37 -7.41 22.02
N LYS A 33 -11.73 -7.79 23.24
CA LYS A 33 -12.09 -9.16 23.59
C LYS A 33 -13.31 -9.68 22.83
N GLU A 34 -14.28 -8.80 22.53
CA GLU A 34 -15.54 -9.13 21.85
C GLU A 34 -15.44 -9.13 20.34
N LEU A 35 -14.36 -8.58 19.77
CA LEU A 35 -14.15 -8.54 18.32
C LEU A 35 -14.02 -9.96 17.76
N THR A 36 -14.45 -10.17 16.53
CA THR A 36 -14.04 -11.32 15.72
C THR A 36 -12.57 -11.17 15.30
N ASP A 37 -11.95 -12.21 14.76
CA ASP A 37 -10.58 -12.11 14.26
C ASP A 37 -10.48 -11.11 13.10
N GLN A 38 -11.49 -11.07 12.21
CA GLN A 38 -11.59 -10.09 11.12
C GLN A 38 -11.68 -8.65 11.65
N GLU A 39 -12.56 -8.37 12.61
CA GLU A 39 -12.68 -7.06 13.24
C GLU A 39 -11.39 -6.66 13.98
N THR A 40 -10.72 -7.64 14.60
CA THR A 40 -9.42 -7.43 15.28
C THR A 40 -8.35 -7.05 14.27
N TYR A 41 -8.28 -7.71 13.10
CA TYR A 41 -7.38 -7.33 12.02
C TYR A 41 -7.56 -5.86 11.62
N TYR A 42 -8.79 -5.42 11.37
CA TYR A 42 -9.06 -4.02 10.99
C TYR A 42 -8.69 -3.03 12.12
N ALA A 43 -8.97 -3.38 13.37
CA ALA A 43 -8.59 -2.53 14.50
C ALA A 43 -7.07 -2.39 14.62
N VAL A 44 -6.32 -3.49 14.46
CA VAL A 44 -4.85 -3.49 14.49
C VAL A 44 -4.27 -2.74 13.29
N LEU A 45 -4.83 -2.91 12.09
CA LEU A 45 -4.44 -2.16 10.88
C LEU A 45 -4.60 -0.66 11.09
N VAL A 46 -5.77 -0.21 11.59
CA VAL A 46 -6.04 1.22 11.83
C VAL A 46 -5.11 1.77 12.91
N LEU A 47 -4.88 1.03 14.00
CA LEU A 47 -3.91 1.41 15.03
C LEU A 47 -2.52 1.59 14.42
N THR A 48 -2.05 0.63 13.63
CA THR A 48 -0.72 0.67 13.00
C THR A 48 -0.60 1.89 12.07
N LYS A 49 -1.62 2.15 11.23
CA LYS A 49 -1.65 3.36 10.38
C LYS A 49 -1.59 4.65 11.21
N ARG A 50 -2.28 4.74 12.34
CA ARG A 50 -2.24 5.91 13.24
C ARG A 50 -0.83 6.12 13.83
N LEU A 51 -0.17 5.03 14.21
CA LEU A 51 1.20 5.10 14.74
C LEU A 51 2.19 5.53 13.66
N MET A 52 2.06 5.03 12.43
CA MET A 52 2.89 5.45 11.31
C MET A 52 2.66 6.93 10.94
N ALA A 53 1.41 7.40 11.00
CA ALA A 53 1.06 8.78 10.66
C ALA A 53 1.67 9.83 11.61
N VAL A 54 2.01 9.46 12.85
CA VAL A 54 2.70 10.33 13.82
C VAL A 54 4.21 10.13 13.84
N SER A 55 4.73 9.18 13.07
CA SER A 55 6.18 8.98 12.92
C SER A 55 6.77 10.03 11.99
N ASP A 56 8.03 10.39 12.24
CA ASP A 56 8.72 11.38 11.43
C ASP A 56 8.96 10.85 10.00
N ALA A 57 8.67 11.67 9.00
CA ALA A 57 9.06 11.39 7.63
C ALA A 57 10.58 11.54 7.46
N ASN A 58 11.21 10.64 6.70
CA ASN A 58 12.63 10.77 6.36
C ASN A 58 12.89 12.07 5.59
N GLN A 59 13.88 12.85 6.04
CA GLN A 59 14.21 14.17 5.52
C GLN A 59 15.60 14.21 4.90
N GLY A 60 15.78 15.08 3.90
CA GLY A 60 17.08 15.31 3.25
C GLY A 60 16.99 16.35 2.14
N GLU A 61 18.15 16.79 1.65
CA GLU A 61 18.23 17.80 0.60
C GLU A 61 17.80 17.25 -0.76
N LYS A 62 18.07 15.97 -0.99
CA LYS A 62 17.76 15.27 -2.25
C LYS A 62 16.84 14.09 -1.96
N LYS A 63 15.73 13.99 -2.72
CA LYS A 63 14.72 12.94 -2.59
C LYS A 63 14.87 11.93 -3.73
N ILE A 64 14.78 10.66 -3.39
CA ILE A 64 14.79 9.55 -4.36
C ILE A 64 13.36 9.26 -4.81
N TYR A 65 13.12 9.20 -6.11
CA TYR A 65 11.87 8.73 -6.70
C TYR A 65 12.12 7.43 -7.44
N TYR A 66 11.61 6.33 -6.89
CA TYR A 66 11.74 5.00 -7.49
C TYR A 66 10.46 4.67 -8.27
N ILE A 67 10.53 4.82 -9.60
CA ILE A 67 9.37 4.59 -10.47
C ILE A 67 9.43 3.14 -10.96
N SER A 68 8.39 2.35 -10.67
CA SER A 68 8.29 0.95 -11.10
C SER A 68 6.86 0.58 -11.43
N ALA A 69 6.71 -0.27 -12.47
CA ALA A 69 5.41 -0.85 -12.80
C ALA A 69 4.89 -1.80 -11.72
N GLU A 70 5.78 -2.31 -10.86
CA GLU A 70 5.46 -3.30 -9.85
C GLU A 70 6.13 -3.00 -8.51
N PHE A 71 5.41 -3.27 -7.42
CA PHE A 71 5.91 -3.30 -6.06
C PHE A 71 5.34 -4.51 -5.32
N LEU A 72 6.04 -5.64 -5.34
CA LEU A 72 5.64 -6.84 -4.59
C LEU A 72 5.98 -6.67 -3.11
N ILE A 73 5.16 -5.89 -2.42
CA ILE A 73 5.37 -5.51 -1.02
C ILE A 73 4.99 -6.62 -0.03
N GLY A 74 4.15 -7.59 -0.45
CA GLY A 74 3.65 -8.63 0.41
C GLY A 74 2.64 -8.13 1.45
N LYS A 75 2.36 -8.93 2.47
CA LYS A 75 1.55 -8.53 3.63
C LYS A 75 2.33 -7.52 4.48
N LEU A 76 1.68 -6.48 4.93
CA LEU A 76 2.34 -5.33 5.57
C LEU A 76 2.21 -5.32 7.09
N LEU A 77 1.22 -6.02 7.67
CA LEU A 77 0.93 -5.92 9.10
C LEU A 77 2.14 -6.29 9.94
N SER A 78 2.66 -7.51 9.79
CA SER A 78 3.82 -7.98 10.55
C SER A 78 5.05 -7.12 10.28
N ASN A 79 5.29 -6.77 9.01
CA ASN A 79 6.43 -5.93 8.62
C ASN A 79 6.38 -4.56 9.32
N ASN A 80 5.23 -3.89 9.30
CA ASN A 80 5.07 -2.59 9.94
C ASN A 80 5.19 -2.67 11.47
N LEU A 81 4.62 -3.70 12.11
CA LEU A 81 4.74 -3.89 13.56
C LEU A 81 6.19 -4.13 13.98
N ILE A 82 6.95 -4.91 13.20
CA ILE A 82 8.38 -5.16 13.45
C ILE A 82 9.17 -3.87 13.27
N ASN A 83 8.97 -3.14 12.17
CA ASN A 83 9.68 -1.91 11.86
C ASN A 83 9.39 -0.79 12.88
N LEU A 84 8.18 -0.74 13.44
CA LEU A 84 7.81 0.15 14.54
C LEU A 84 8.30 -0.33 15.91
N GLY A 85 8.89 -1.53 16.01
CA GLY A 85 9.40 -2.11 17.25
C GLY A 85 8.32 -2.48 18.27
N ILE A 86 7.08 -2.74 17.82
CA ILE A 86 5.92 -3.00 18.71
C ILE A 86 5.31 -4.39 18.54
N TYR A 87 5.89 -5.25 17.71
CA TYR A 87 5.35 -6.56 17.38
C TYR A 87 5.09 -7.42 18.63
N ASP A 88 6.12 -7.62 19.45
CA ASP A 88 6.04 -8.46 20.67
C ASP A 88 5.06 -7.88 21.69
N GLN A 89 5.01 -6.55 21.82
CA GLN A 89 4.12 -5.86 22.75
C GLN A 89 2.67 -5.98 22.34
N LEU A 90 2.39 -5.87 21.04
CA LEU A 90 1.03 -6.05 20.51
C LEU A 90 0.58 -7.51 20.62
N GLU A 91 1.47 -8.47 20.36
CA GLU A 91 1.18 -9.90 20.59
C GLU A 91 0.79 -10.16 22.04
N GLU A 92 1.51 -9.57 23.00
CA GLU A 92 1.19 -9.66 24.44
C GLU A 92 -0.20 -9.07 24.75
N VAL A 93 -0.54 -7.90 24.19
CA VAL A 93 -1.85 -7.27 24.36
C VAL A 93 -2.96 -8.17 23.81
N LEU A 94 -2.81 -8.66 22.58
CA LEU A 94 -3.80 -9.53 21.96
C LEU A 94 -3.99 -10.84 22.71
N LYS A 95 -2.91 -11.45 23.17
CA LYS A 95 -2.95 -12.67 24.00
C LYS A 95 -3.73 -12.48 25.31
N LYS A 96 -3.56 -11.34 26.00
CA LYS A 96 -4.37 -10.99 27.19
C LYS A 96 -5.86 -10.87 26.87
N LYS A 97 -6.23 -10.54 25.63
CA LYS A 97 -7.61 -10.45 25.15
C LYS A 97 -8.13 -11.77 24.57
N GLY A 98 -7.33 -12.84 24.60
CA GLY A 98 -7.70 -14.15 24.05
C GLY A 98 -7.60 -14.24 22.53
N LYS A 99 -6.75 -13.40 21.91
CA LYS A 99 -6.49 -13.35 20.47
C LYS A 99 -5.07 -13.85 20.17
N GLU A 100 -4.87 -14.38 18.97
CA GLU A 100 -3.58 -14.84 18.47
C GLU A 100 -3.15 -13.98 17.29
N LEU A 101 -2.05 -13.22 17.42
CA LEU A 101 -1.58 -12.31 16.35
C LEU A 101 -1.34 -13.05 15.03
N SER A 102 -0.78 -14.26 15.08
CA SER A 102 -0.53 -15.09 13.90
C SER A 102 -1.80 -15.42 13.09
N ARG A 103 -2.95 -15.58 13.75
CA ARG A 103 -4.25 -15.76 13.06
C ARG A 103 -4.75 -14.46 12.45
N ILE A 104 -4.51 -13.34 13.13
CA ILE A 104 -4.91 -12.02 12.66
C ILE A 104 -4.12 -11.66 11.39
N GLU A 105 -2.82 -11.96 11.34
CA GLU A 105 -1.95 -11.74 10.17
C GLU A 105 -2.37 -12.56 8.94
N GLU A 106 -2.95 -13.75 9.14
CA GLU A 106 -3.43 -14.58 8.03
C GLU A 106 -4.64 -13.97 7.29
N ILE A 107 -5.40 -13.11 7.97
CA ILE A 107 -6.60 -12.45 7.41
C ILE A 107 -6.23 -11.40 6.36
N GLU A 108 -5.05 -10.78 6.50
CA GLU A 108 -4.61 -9.72 5.61
C GLU A 108 -4.58 -10.17 4.14
N PRO A 109 -5.32 -9.50 3.24
CA PRO A 109 -5.20 -9.75 1.81
C PRO A 109 -3.87 -9.18 1.28
N GLU A 110 -3.13 -9.96 0.50
CA GLU A 110 -1.88 -9.48 -0.11
C GLU A 110 -2.18 -8.47 -1.23
N PRO A 111 -1.57 -7.27 -1.21
CA PRO A 111 -1.77 -6.28 -2.26
C PRO A 111 -1.34 -6.78 -3.65
N SER A 112 -2.21 -6.61 -4.65
CA SER A 112 -1.98 -7.04 -6.04
C SER A 112 -1.08 -6.06 -6.82
N LEU A 113 0.03 -5.61 -6.23
CA LEU A 113 0.87 -4.53 -6.75
C LEU A 113 2.14 -5.03 -7.44
N GLY A 114 2.40 -6.31 -7.45
CA GLY A 114 3.61 -6.87 -8.08
C GLY A 114 3.58 -8.38 -8.16
N ASN A 115 4.43 -8.94 -9.03
CA ASN A 115 4.62 -10.35 -9.19
C ASN A 115 6.05 -10.63 -9.67
N GLY A 116 6.76 -11.48 -8.97
CA GLY A 116 8.12 -11.90 -9.38
C GLY A 116 9.25 -10.91 -9.06
N GLY A 117 10.35 -11.04 -9.81
CA GLY A 117 11.64 -10.42 -9.48
C GLY A 117 11.67 -8.91 -9.55
N LEU A 118 11.04 -8.31 -10.56
CA LEU A 118 10.99 -6.86 -10.72
C LEU A 118 10.27 -6.19 -9.55
N GLY A 119 9.08 -6.69 -9.22
CA GLY A 119 8.28 -6.17 -8.13
C GLY A 119 8.93 -6.37 -6.77
N ARG A 120 9.56 -7.54 -6.54
CA ARG A 120 10.26 -7.81 -5.28
C ARG A 120 11.49 -6.94 -5.11
N LEU A 121 12.26 -6.72 -6.16
CA LEU A 121 13.42 -5.82 -6.12
C LEU A 121 13.00 -4.39 -5.76
N ALA A 122 11.93 -3.87 -6.39
CA ALA A 122 11.40 -2.55 -6.10
C ALA A 122 10.94 -2.42 -4.63
N ALA A 123 10.25 -3.43 -4.10
CA ALA A 123 9.84 -3.46 -2.70
C ALA A 123 11.04 -3.48 -1.74
N CYS A 124 12.07 -4.30 -2.01
CA CYS A 124 13.28 -4.35 -1.19
C CYS A 124 14.05 -3.02 -1.20
N PHE A 125 14.15 -2.35 -2.34
CA PHE A 125 14.78 -1.03 -2.39
C PHE A 125 13.98 0.02 -1.63
N LEU A 126 12.66 0.01 -1.74
CA LEU A 126 11.81 0.95 -1.03
C LEU A 126 11.95 0.80 0.49
N ASP A 127 11.93 -0.44 0.98
CA ASP A 127 12.17 -0.78 2.39
C ASP A 127 13.57 -0.35 2.84
N SER A 128 14.61 -0.64 2.04
CA SER A 128 15.99 -0.26 2.34
C SER A 128 16.18 1.26 2.40
N ILE A 129 15.57 2.01 1.47
CA ILE A 129 15.61 3.48 1.46
C ILE A 129 14.98 4.02 2.76
N ALA A 130 13.84 3.47 3.18
CA ALA A 130 13.17 3.86 4.41
C ALA A 130 14.04 3.53 5.64
N THR A 131 14.57 2.30 5.72
CA THR A 131 15.41 1.83 6.84
C THR A 131 16.72 2.61 6.98
N LEU A 132 17.30 3.07 5.87
CA LEU A 132 18.49 3.92 5.88
C LEU A 132 18.21 5.38 6.25
N GLY A 133 16.95 5.73 6.54
CA GLY A 133 16.54 7.10 6.86
C GLY A 133 16.64 8.07 5.67
N LEU A 134 16.71 7.55 4.44
CA LEU A 134 16.81 8.37 3.25
C LEU A 134 15.42 8.85 2.80
N PRO A 135 15.26 10.12 2.41
CA PRO A 135 14.01 10.60 1.84
C PRO A 135 13.80 9.97 0.47
N GLY A 136 12.74 9.17 0.34
CA GLY A 136 12.44 8.48 -0.91
C GLY A 136 10.98 8.08 -1.03
N GLU A 137 10.51 7.97 -2.27
CA GLU A 137 9.16 7.51 -2.57
C GLU A 137 9.20 6.50 -3.70
N GLY A 138 8.41 5.42 -3.56
CA GLY A 138 8.03 4.58 -4.67
C GLY A 138 6.89 5.23 -5.46
N ILE A 139 6.87 5.11 -6.78
CA ILE A 139 5.78 5.57 -7.62
C ILE A 139 5.35 4.45 -8.55
N GLY A 140 4.08 4.07 -8.52
CA GLY A 140 3.51 3.01 -9.31
C GLY A 140 2.02 3.21 -9.61
N LEU A 141 1.36 2.13 -9.99
CA LEU A 141 -0.08 2.09 -10.24
C LEU A 141 -0.80 1.28 -9.18
N ASN A 142 -2.03 1.68 -8.87
CA ASN A 142 -2.93 0.98 -7.96
C ASN A 142 -3.72 -0.06 -8.76
N TYR A 143 -3.17 -1.27 -8.93
CA TYR A 143 -3.88 -2.32 -9.64
C TYR A 143 -4.94 -2.98 -8.74
N HIS A 144 -6.15 -3.13 -9.28
CA HIS A 144 -7.25 -3.80 -8.58
C HIS A 144 -7.04 -5.31 -8.54
N PHE A 145 -6.54 -5.89 -9.65
CA PHE A 145 -6.30 -7.32 -9.78
C PHE A 145 -4.88 -7.60 -10.29
N GLY A 146 -4.21 -8.59 -9.71
CA GLY A 146 -2.87 -9.00 -10.13
C GLY A 146 -2.45 -10.31 -9.48
N LEU A 147 -2.80 -10.49 -8.22
CA LEU A 147 -2.72 -11.76 -7.50
C LEU A 147 -4.12 -12.36 -7.40
N PHE A 148 -4.19 -13.70 -7.45
CA PHE A 148 -5.45 -14.44 -7.37
C PHE A 148 -5.39 -15.41 -6.20
N LYS A 149 -6.47 -15.46 -5.43
CA LYS A 149 -6.63 -16.47 -4.37
C LYS A 149 -6.75 -17.84 -5.00
N GLN A 150 -5.84 -18.74 -4.66
CA GLN A 150 -5.86 -20.12 -5.14
C GLN A 150 -6.82 -20.94 -4.29
N VAL A 151 -7.79 -21.58 -4.93
CA VAL A 151 -8.79 -22.44 -4.29
C VAL A 151 -8.89 -23.78 -5.02
N PHE A 152 -9.38 -24.81 -4.33
CA PHE A 152 -9.67 -26.11 -4.94
C PHE A 152 -11.17 -26.27 -5.12
N LYS A 153 -11.61 -26.44 -6.38
CA LYS A 153 -12.97 -26.77 -6.76
C LYS A 153 -12.96 -28.02 -7.63
N ASP A 154 -13.81 -28.98 -7.32
CA ASP A 154 -13.93 -30.25 -8.06
C ASP A 154 -12.59 -30.97 -8.25
N ARG A 155 -11.71 -30.94 -7.24
CA ARG A 155 -10.34 -31.49 -7.24
C ARG A 155 -9.36 -30.78 -8.21
N LEU A 156 -9.72 -29.63 -8.75
CA LEU A 156 -8.88 -28.81 -9.61
C LEU A 156 -8.50 -27.53 -8.87
N GLN A 157 -7.26 -27.09 -9.03
CA GLN A 157 -6.82 -25.77 -8.59
C GLN A 157 -7.45 -24.72 -9.51
N THR A 158 -8.12 -23.77 -8.90
CA THR A 158 -8.74 -22.63 -9.60
C THR A 158 -8.35 -21.32 -8.91
N ALA A 159 -8.46 -20.22 -9.64
CA ALA A 159 -8.18 -18.89 -9.13
C ALA A 159 -9.48 -18.13 -8.89
N GLU A 160 -9.57 -17.47 -7.75
CA GLU A 160 -10.63 -16.50 -7.41
C GLU A 160 -10.03 -15.11 -7.27
N LYS A 161 -10.88 -14.07 -7.34
CA LYS A 161 -10.46 -12.69 -7.11
C LYS A 161 -9.83 -12.56 -5.72
N ASN A 162 -8.77 -11.78 -5.63
CA ASN A 162 -8.17 -11.33 -4.40
C ASN A 162 -8.53 -9.86 -4.22
N ASP A 163 -9.65 -9.60 -3.56
CA ASP A 163 -10.14 -8.26 -3.27
C ASP A 163 -9.31 -7.67 -2.12
N TRP A 164 -8.26 -6.92 -2.44
CA TRP A 164 -7.36 -6.34 -1.45
C TRP A 164 -7.62 -4.84 -1.20
N ILE A 165 -8.36 -4.19 -2.11
CA ILE A 165 -8.79 -2.79 -1.98
C ILE A 165 -10.13 -2.78 -1.25
N GLU A 166 -10.09 -2.63 0.06
CA GLU A 166 -11.26 -2.55 0.94
C GLU A 166 -11.34 -1.17 1.59
N GLU A 167 -12.47 -0.86 2.22
CA GLU A 167 -12.66 0.39 2.96
C GLU A 167 -11.57 0.60 4.03
N ASN A 168 -11.23 -0.48 4.75
CA ASN A 168 -10.13 -0.49 5.71
C ASN A 168 -8.95 -1.27 5.12
N SER A 169 -8.13 -0.61 4.34
CA SER A 169 -6.90 -1.15 3.75
C SER A 169 -5.69 -0.29 4.08
N TRP A 170 -4.50 -0.72 3.64
CA TRP A 170 -3.28 0.09 3.78
C TRP A 170 -3.32 1.35 2.93
N LEU A 171 -4.15 1.40 1.89
CA LEU A 171 -4.31 2.56 1.03
C LEU A 171 -4.89 3.75 1.80
N THR A 172 -4.36 4.92 1.51
CA THR A 172 -4.89 6.21 1.96
C THR A 172 -5.15 7.07 0.74
N LYS A 173 -6.41 7.36 0.45
CA LYS A 173 -6.80 8.25 -0.65
C LYS A 173 -6.33 9.67 -0.34
N THR A 174 -5.71 10.33 -1.33
CA THR A 174 -5.27 11.73 -1.21
C THR A 174 -6.14 12.67 -2.05
N ASP A 175 -5.97 13.97 -1.87
CA ASP A 175 -6.62 15.01 -2.70
C ASP A 175 -5.86 15.28 -4.01
N VAL A 176 -4.75 14.58 -4.26
CA VAL A 176 -3.94 14.77 -5.46
C VAL A 176 -4.56 14.04 -6.63
N SER A 177 -4.83 14.76 -7.70
CA SER A 177 -5.30 14.23 -8.98
C SER A 177 -4.61 14.95 -10.13
N PHE A 178 -4.47 14.23 -11.26
CA PHE A 178 -3.91 14.76 -12.48
C PHE A 178 -4.73 14.34 -13.69
N ASP A 179 -4.73 15.19 -14.72
CA ASP A 179 -5.25 14.86 -16.03
C ASP A 179 -4.15 14.21 -16.88
N VAL A 180 -4.42 13.04 -17.45
CA VAL A 180 -3.54 12.36 -18.40
C VAL A 180 -4.25 12.22 -19.73
N TYR A 181 -3.61 12.65 -20.82
CA TYR A 181 -4.17 12.68 -22.15
C TYR A 181 -3.60 11.59 -23.05
N PHE A 182 -4.49 10.80 -23.66
CA PHE A 182 -4.20 9.80 -24.66
C PHE A 182 -4.78 10.29 -26.01
N GLY A 183 -4.01 11.11 -26.71
CA GLY A 183 -4.54 11.86 -27.87
C GLY A 183 -5.67 12.81 -27.44
N LYS A 184 -6.91 12.52 -27.87
CA LYS A 184 -8.10 13.32 -27.51
C LYS A 184 -8.83 12.80 -26.26
N LYS A 185 -8.52 11.59 -25.81
CA LYS A 185 -9.12 11.00 -24.60
C LYS A 185 -8.40 11.56 -23.35
N LYS A 186 -9.17 11.99 -22.37
CA LYS A 186 -8.67 12.44 -21.07
C LYS A 186 -9.05 11.42 -20.00
N VAL A 187 -8.08 11.03 -19.21
CA VAL A 187 -8.26 10.16 -18.04
C VAL A 187 -7.82 10.95 -16.80
N VAL A 188 -8.67 10.95 -15.77
CA VAL A 188 -8.35 11.59 -14.49
C VAL A 188 -7.74 10.53 -13.57
N SER A 189 -6.56 10.83 -13.05
CA SER A 189 -5.91 9.99 -12.06
C SER A 189 -6.18 10.49 -10.64
N ARG A 190 -6.13 9.57 -9.68
CA ARG A 190 -6.14 9.84 -8.24
C ARG A 190 -4.95 9.18 -7.59
N LEU A 191 -4.28 9.91 -6.69
CA LEU A 191 -3.17 9.38 -5.91
C LEU A 191 -3.67 8.72 -4.63
N TYR A 192 -3.13 7.53 -4.36
CA TYR A 192 -3.25 6.80 -3.10
C TYR A 192 -1.85 6.57 -2.52
N ASP A 193 -1.75 6.62 -1.21
CA ASP A 193 -0.51 6.39 -0.49
C ASP A 193 -0.57 5.09 0.31
N ILE A 194 0.55 4.37 0.36
CA ILE A 194 0.85 3.38 1.39
C ILE A 194 2.09 3.89 2.13
N ASP A 195 2.00 3.98 3.45
CA ASP A 195 3.15 4.34 4.27
C ASP A 195 4.11 3.15 4.37
N VAL A 196 5.40 3.42 4.29
CA VAL A 196 6.50 2.45 4.34
C VAL A 196 7.38 2.79 5.54
N ALA A 197 7.19 2.06 6.63
CA ALA A 197 8.01 2.23 7.83
C ALA A 197 9.41 1.65 7.60
N GLY A 198 10.43 2.40 7.93
CA GLY A 198 11.81 1.89 8.02
C GLY A 198 12.05 1.23 9.38
N TYR A 199 12.98 0.27 9.43
CA TYR A 199 13.37 -0.39 10.68
C TYR A 199 14.11 0.61 11.59
N ASP A 200 13.54 0.89 12.76
CA ASP A 200 14.05 1.89 13.73
C ASP A 200 14.34 3.27 13.10
N SER A 201 13.60 3.66 12.07
CA SER A 201 13.80 4.92 11.35
C SER A 201 12.45 5.56 10.97
N GLY A 202 12.47 6.61 10.13
CA GLY A 202 11.27 7.32 9.73
C GLY A 202 10.42 6.57 8.70
N VAL A 203 9.40 7.25 8.21
CA VAL A 203 8.42 6.71 7.26
C VAL A 203 8.60 7.37 5.89
N ASN A 204 8.62 6.55 4.85
CA ASN A 204 8.53 6.95 3.46
C ASN A 204 7.14 6.59 2.89
N LYS A 205 6.93 6.81 1.58
CA LYS A 205 5.64 6.52 0.93
C LYS A 205 5.82 5.72 -0.35
N LEU A 206 4.88 4.81 -0.58
CA LEU A 206 4.59 4.26 -1.89
C LEU A 206 3.38 5.00 -2.45
N ARG A 207 3.59 5.72 -3.55
CA ARG A 207 2.63 6.56 -4.26
C ARG A 207 2.00 5.78 -5.41
N LEU A 208 0.73 5.51 -5.35
CA LEU A 208 0.02 4.67 -6.30
C LEU A 208 -1.05 5.47 -7.02
N PHE A 209 -0.93 5.55 -8.33
CA PHE A 209 -1.93 6.23 -9.16
C PHE A 209 -2.98 5.25 -9.68
N ASP A 210 -4.23 5.66 -9.56
CA ASP A 210 -5.41 4.96 -10.06
C ASP A 210 -6.20 5.87 -11.00
N ILE A 211 -7.02 5.31 -11.87
CA ILE A 211 -8.02 6.10 -12.59
C ILE A 211 -9.27 6.29 -11.72
N GLU A 212 -9.82 7.52 -11.69
CA GLU A 212 -11.03 7.78 -10.88
C GLU A 212 -12.28 7.03 -11.35
N SER A 213 -12.31 6.65 -12.61
CA SER A 213 -13.44 6.00 -13.28
C SER A 213 -13.25 4.48 -13.47
N VAL A 214 -12.36 3.85 -12.69
CA VAL A 214 -12.16 2.40 -12.76
C VAL A 214 -13.48 1.65 -12.54
N ASP A 215 -13.70 0.60 -13.33
CA ASP A 215 -14.94 -0.17 -13.30
C ASP A 215 -14.65 -1.67 -13.21
N GLU A 216 -14.62 -2.20 -12.01
CA GLU A 216 -14.37 -3.62 -11.74
C GLU A 216 -15.47 -4.54 -12.31
N SER A 217 -16.65 -4.00 -12.60
CA SER A 217 -17.76 -4.76 -13.18
C SER A 217 -17.50 -5.21 -14.63
N LEU A 218 -16.49 -4.64 -15.28
CA LEU A 218 -16.00 -5.08 -16.60
C LEU A 218 -15.45 -6.52 -16.54
N VAL A 219 -14.92 -6.94 -15.39
CA VAL A 219 -14.35 -8.28 -15.20
C VAL A 219 -15.45 -9.26 -14.82
N LYS A 220 -15.98 -9.99 -15.79
CA LYS A 220 -17.08 -10.94 -15.58
C LYS A 220 -16.56 -12.34 -15.19
N LYS A 221 -15.48 -12.80 -15.82
CA LYS A 221 -14.93 -14.13 -15.60
C LYS A 221 -13.43 -14.16 -15.93
N GLY A 222 -12.60 -14.58 -14.98
CA GLY A 222 -11.15 -14.67 -15.19
C GLY A 222 -10.53 -13.29 -15.41
N ILE A 223 -9.72 -13.17 -16.46
CA ILE A 223 -8.99 -11.94 -16.81
C ILE A 223 -9.51 -11.30 -18.12
N ASP A 224 -10.66 -11.74 -18.62
CA ASP A 224 -11.24 -11.27 -19.86
C ASP A 224 -12.12 -10.03 -19.61
N PHE A 225 -11.86 -8.95 -20.34
CA PHE A 225 -12.58 -7.68 -20.28
C PHE A 225 -12.35 -6.86 -21.55
N ASP A 226 -13.16 -5.80 -21.75
CA ASP A 226 -12.96 -4.83 -22.83
C ASP A 226 -11.67 -4.02 -22.63
N LYS A 227 -10.63 -4.30 -23.42
CA LYS A 227 -9.31 -3.67 -23.33
C LYS A 227 -9.24 -2.27 -23.96
N GLU A 228 -10.25 -1.86 -24.76
CA GLU A 228 -10.26 -0.57 -25.45
C GLU A 228 -10.79 0.59 -24.58
N ALA A 229 -11.55 0.26 -23.54
CA ALA A 229 -12.16 1.22 -22.62
C ALA A 229 -11.18 1.72 -21.57
N ILE A 230 -10.04 2.32 -22.01
CA ILE A 230 -8.92 2.71 -21.12
C ILE A 230 -9.34 3.65 -19.99
N GLU A 231 -10.38 4.44 -20.17
CA GLU A 231 -10.97 5.28 -19.14
C GLU A 231 -11.61 4.50 -17.98
N LYS A 232 -11.80 3.18 -18.12
CA LYS A 232 -12.40 2.30 -17.12
C LYS A 232 -11.54 1.13 -16.70
N ASN A 233 -10.53 0.76 -17.49
CA ASN A 233 -9.81 -0.49 -17.32
C ASN A 233 -8.31 -0.34 -17.06
N LEU A 234 -7.75 0.87 -17.20
CA LEU A 234 -6.30 1.10 -17.24
C LEU A 234 -5.55 0.58 -16.01
N THR A 235 -6.19 0.59 -14.83
CA THR A 235 -5.62 0.11 -13.57
C THR A 235 -6.29 -1.18 -13.05
N LEU A 236 -7.14 -1.84 -13.86
CA LEU A 236 -7.79 -3.07 -13.42
C LEU A 236 -6.81 -4.20 -13.17
N PHE A 237 -5.92 -4.50 -14.12
CA PHE A 237 -5.02 -5.63 -14.03
C PHE A 237 -3.56 -5.23 -14.10
N LEU A 238 -2.74 -5.80 -13.20
CA LEU A 238 -1.28 -5.73 -13.28
C LEU A 238 -0.76 -6.34 -14.58
N TYR A 239 -1.30 -7.51 -14.98
CA TYR A 239 -1.00 -8.19 -16.23
C TYR A 239 -2.28 -8.45 -17.01
N PRO A 240 -2.78 -7.46 -17.78
CA PRO A 240 -3.83 -7.73 -18.73
C PRO A 240 -3.33 -8.73 -19.79
N ASP A 241 -4.23 -9.56 -20.32
CA ASP A 241 -3.88 -10.45 -21.42
C ASP A 241 -3.40 -9.61 -22.62
N ASP A 242 -2.15 -9.78 -23.01
CA ASP A 242 -1.46 -9.07 -24.10
C ASP A 242 -1.19 -9.95 -25.33
N SER A 243 -1.95 -11.03 -25.49
CA SER A 243 -1.88 -11.91 -26.64
C SER A 243 -2.43 -11.28 -27.94
N ASP A 244 -3.17 -10.18 -27.81
CA ASP A 244 -3.74 -9.40 -28.92
C ASP A 244 -3.20 -7.95 -28.96
N GLU A 245 -3.51 -7.22 -30.04
CA GLU A 245 -3.06 -5.84 -30.24
C GLU A 245 -3.62 -4.89 -29.18
N ALA A 246 -4.89 -5.07 -28.79
CA ALA A 246 -5.53 -4.23 -27.78
C ALA A 246 -4.87 -4.38 -26.39
N GLY A 247 -4.53 -5.61 -26.01
CA GLY A 247 -3.81 -5.88 -24.77
C GLY A 247 -2.39 -5.32 -24.77
N ASN A 248 -1.66 -5.48 -25.88
CA ASN A 248 -0.33 -4.85 -26.04
C ASN A 248 -0.41 -3.33 -25.91
N LEU A 249 -1.40 -2.70 -26.54
CA LEU A 249 -1.60 -1.25 -26.47
C LEU A 249 -2.00 -0.80 -25.07
N LEU A 250 -2.84 -1.56 -24.38
CA LEU A 250 -3.21 -1.28 -22.98
C LEU A 250 -1.98 -1.26 -22.07
N ARG A 251 -1.05 -2.21 -22.22
CA ARG A 251 0.21 -2.21 -21.45
C ARG A 251 1.07 -0.98 -21.72
N ILE A 252 1.14 -0.52 -22.97
CA ILE A 252 1.84 0.74 -23.30
C ILE A 252 1.14 1.92 -22.63
N TYR A 253 -0.18 1.95 -22.62
CA TYR A 253 -0.95 3.01 -21.96
C TYR A 253 -0.76 3.00 -20.44
N GLN A 254 -0.66 1.83 -19.79
CA GLN A 254 -0.32 1.72 -18.36
C GLN A 254 1.04 2.37 -18.07
N GLN A 255 2.07 2.06 -18.88
CA GLN A 255 3.40 2.64 -18.73
C GLN A 255 3.38 4.17 -18.90
N TYR A 256 2.70 4.65 -19.95
CA TYR A 256 2.57 6.09 -20.19
C TYR A 256 1.82 6.79 -19.06
N PHE A 257 0.72 6.21 -18.58
CA PHE A 257 -0.05 6.75 -17.46
C PHE A 257 0.80 6.86 -16.20
N MET A 258 1.53 5.82 -15.84
CA MET A 258 2.42 5.80 -14.69
C MET A 258 3.49 6.91 -14.78
N VAL A 259 4.24 6.96 -15.88
CA VAL A 259 5.33 7.93 -16.05
C VAL A 259 4.79 9.37 -16.12
N SER A 260 3.67 9.60 -16.79
CA SER A 260 3.01 10.90 -16.83
C SER A 260 2.63 11.42 -15.45
N ASN A 261 2.00 10.55 -14.63
CA ASN A 261 1.64 10.89 -13.26
C ASN A 261 2.88 11.13 -12.38
N ALA A 262 3.90 10.28 -12.49
CA ALA A 262 5.16 10.46 -11.77
C ALA A 262 5.81 11.82 -12.09
N ALA A 263 5.91 12.17 -13.37
CA ALA A 263 6.46 13.46 -13.80
C ALA A 263 5.64 14.63 -13.26
N GLN A 264 4.31 14.57 -13.32
CA GLN A 264 3.43 15.61 -12.79
C GLN A 264 3.58 15.77 -11.26
N LEU A 265 3.68 14.65 -10.51
CA LEU A 265 3.90 14.68 -9.07
C LEU A 265 5.23 15.35 -8.72
N ILE A 266 6.33 14.90 -9.33
CA ILE A 266 7.67 15.45 -9.09
C ILE A 266 7.70 16.96 -9.42
N LEU A 267 7.16 17.35 -10.57
CA LEU A 267 7.10 18.76 -10.97
C LEU A 267 6.25 19.61 -10.01
N ARG A 268 5.15 19.06 -9.50
CA ARG A 268 4.31 19.72 -8.49
C ARG A 268 5.10 19.94 -7.21
N GLU A 269 5.76 18.94 -6.68
CA GLU A 269 6.57 19.05 -5.45
C GLU A 269 7.73 20.06 -5.61
N MET A 270 8.42 20.05 -6.77
CA MET A 270 9.46 21.02 -7.06
C MET A 270 8.92 22.46 -7.05
N LYS A 271 7.75 22.69 -7.64
CA LYS A 271 7.08 24.00 -7.65
C LYS A 271 6.64 24.42 -6.26
N GLU A 272 6.05 23.54 -5.47
CA GLU A 272 5.63 23.81 -4.08
C GLU A 272 6.83 24.22 -3.21
N LYS A 273 7.98 23.58 -3.40
CA LYS A 273 9.24 23.92 -2.74
C LYS A 273 9.97 25.13 -3.35
N LYS A 274 9.44 25.70 -4.45
CA LYS A 274 10.03 26.83 -5.20
C LYS A 274 11.43 26.55 -5.73
N TYR A 275 11.73 25.31 -6.08
CA TYR A 275 12.99 24.92 -6.69
C TYR A 275 13.07 25.36 -8.16
N ASP A 276 14.28 25.68 -8.63
CA ASP A 276 14.54 25.93 -10.07
C ASP A 276 14.46 24.61 -10.84
N LEU A 277 13.44 24.45 -11.67
CA LEU A 277 13.24 23.21 -12.44
C LEU A 277 14.41 22.88 -13.37
N ARG A 278 15.25 23.85 -13.77
CA ARG A 278 16.47 23.60 -14.55
C ARG A 278 17.55 22.88 -13.74
N LYS A 279 17.42 22.91 -12.41
CA LYS A 279 18.34 22.29 -11.45
C LYS A 279 17.66 21.14 -10.70
N MET A 280 16.62 20.53 -11.27
CA MET A 280 15.88 19.45 -10.63
C MET A 280 16.79 18.32 -10.15
N TYR A 281 17.86 18.01 -10.89
CA TYR A 281 18.87 16.99 -10.54
C TYR A 281 19.59 17.24 -9.20
N GLU A 282 19.55 18.47 -8.67
CA GLU A 282 20.10 18.79 -7.34
C GLU A 282 19.15 18.33 -6.20
N HIS A 283 17.88 18.10 -6.50
CA HIS A 283 16.82 17.84 -5.52
C HIS A 283 16.08 16.49 -5.70
N ALA A 284 16.20 15.86 -6.88
CA ALA A 284 15.51 14.62 -7.24
C ALA A 284 16.45 13.62 -7.94
#